data_2fd7ff7831a17ee85bb188342c9b344d
#
_entry.id   2fd7ff7831a17ee85bb188342c9b344d
#
_cell.length_a   1.000
_cell.length_b   1.000
_cell.length_c   1.000
_cell.angle_alpha   90.00
_cell.angle_beta   90.00
_cell.angle_gamma   90.00
#
_symmetry.space_group_name_H-M   'P 1'
#
loop_
_entity.id
_entity.type
_entity.pdbx_description
1 polymer ?
#
loop_
_entity_poly.entity_id
_entity_poly.type
_entity_poly.pdbx_seq_one_letter_code
_entity_poly.pdbx_strand_id
1 'polypeptide(L)'
;NHTAGILMKWYRDNLGLAEVQQAQQQGERPFEQIAKTASPGPSPLLVLPHFNGSGTPTCDIHSKGAILGMTMSTTRYDIAKGFMDAVAFELRNNLETMRKAGIDIKNLLCVGGGARSPIDLQLKADVTGIPVSTLKVREAACLGASMLAGTGIGAYAGAREAVSCVKTDTTYTPDEKMHMRYNDKYSCYNGLYDILKDINHKQKSW
;
A
#
# COMPACT_ATOMS: atom_id res chain seq x y z
N ASN A 1 6.51 -5.04 -2.54
CA ASN A 1 6.93 -4.09 -1.51
C ASN A 1 7.13 -4.81 -0.18
N HIS A 2 8.37 -4.84 0.34
CA HIS A 2 8.73 -5.54 1.56
C HIS A 2 8.25 -4.83 2.85
N THR A 3 7.88 -3.57 2.76
CA THR A 3 7.69 -2.71 3.95
C THR A 3 6.26 -2.26 4.21
N ALA A 4 5.30 -2.48 3.30
CA ALA A 4 3.96 -1.91 3.40
C ALA A 4 3.27 -2.12 4.77
N GLY A 5 3.03 -3.36 5.16
CA GLY A 5 2.39 -3.68 6.44
C GLY A 5 3.31 -3.46 7.64
N ILE A 6 4.62 -3.69 7.47
CA ILE A 6 5.63 -3.53 8.52
C ILE A 6 5.83 -2.05 8.88
N LEU A 7 5.82 -1.14 7.89
CA LEU A 7 5.97 0.30 8.12
C LEU A 7 4.82 0.85 8.96
N MET A 8 3.60 0.46 8.64
CA MET A 8 2.44 0.89 9.43
C MET A 8 2.40 0.22 10.82
N LYS A 9 2.90 -1.01 10.95
CA LYS A 9 3.10 -1.64 12.25
C LYS A 9 4.12 -0.87 13.07
N TRP A 10 5.25 -0.47 12.46
CA TRP A 10 6.25 0.36 13.11
C TRP A 10 5.67 1.70 13.59
N TYR A 11 4.87 2.37 12.75
CA TYR A 11 4.18 3.60 13.14
C TYR A 11 3.27 3.37 14.35
N ARG A 12 2.44 2.35 14.31
CA ARG A 12 1.53 1.98 15.40
C ARG A 12 2.29 1.80 16.72
N ASP A 13 3.41 1.08 16.67
CA ASP A 13 4.15 0.68 17.87
C ASP A 13 5.03 1.81 18.45
N ASN A 14 5.40 2.81 17.64
CA ASN A 14 6.32 3.88 18.07
C ASN A 14 5.65 5.26 18.17
N LEU A 15 4.67 5.56 17.34
CA LEU A 15 4.05 6.90 17.25
C LEU A 15 2.54 6.88 17.42
N GLY A 16 1.88 5.74 17.26
CA GLY A 16 0.43 5.58 17.19
C GLY A 16 -0.22 5.09 18.48
N LEU A 17 0.39 5.26 19.65
CA LEU A 17 -0.12 4.72 20.92
C LEU A 17 -1.50 5.29 21.29
N ALA A 18 -1.75 6.56 21.03
CA ALA A 18 -3.03 7.18 21.29
C ALA A 18 -4.15 6.58 20.41
N GLU A 19 -3.86 6.35 19.13
CA GLU A 19 -4.79 5.71 18.19
C GLU A 19 -5.06 4.25 18.55
N VAL A 20 -4.06 3.55 19.08
CA VAL A 20 -4.22 2.18 19.60
C VAL A 20 -5.16 2.16 20.80
N GLN A 21 -4.99 3.06 21.77
CA GLN A 21 -5.86 3.16 22.94
C GLN A 21 -7.30 3.53 22.53
N GLN A 22 -7.45 4.48 21.64
CA GLN A 22 -8.77 4.88 21.13
C GLN A 22 -9.45 3.73 20.37
N ALA A 23 -8.73 2.99 19.53
CA ALA A 23 -9.25 1.83 18.84
C ALA A 23 -9.72 0.74 19.79
N GLN A 24 -8.97 0.49 20.88
CA GLN A 24 -9.36 -0.48 21.92
C GLN A 24 -10.66 -0.08 22.62
N GLN A 25 -10.82 1.22 22.95
CA GLN A 25 -12.03 1.75 23.58
C GLN A 25 -13.26 1.64 22.68
N GLN A 26 -13.07 1.77 21.37
CA GLN A 26 -14.13 1.73 20.37
C GLN A 26 -14.40 0.33 19.80
N GLY A 27 -13.61 -0.69 20.19
CA GLY A 27 -13.69 -2.02 19.61
C GLY A 27 -13.26 -2.06 18.13
N GLU A 28 -12.47 -1.08 17.70
CA GLU A 28 -11.96 -0.96 16.32
C GLU A 28 -10.54 -1.52 16.18
N ARG A 29 -10.11 -1.66 14.94
CA ARG A 29 -8.73 -2.06 14.66
C ARG A 29 -7.81 -0.82 14.71
N PRO A 30 -6.63 -0.90 15.34
CA PRO A 30 -5.69 0.23 15.41
C PRO A 30 -5.35 0.83 14.05
N PHE A 31 -5.23 0.00 13.03
CA PHE A 31 -4.95 0.43 11.66
C PHE A 31 -6.06 1.31 11.07
N GLU A 32 -7.31 0.96 11.33
CA GLU A 32 -8.46 1.74 10.87
C GLU A 32 -8.52 3.08 11.58
N GLN A 33 -8.23 3.10 12.88
CA GLN A 33 -8.19 4.33 13.65
C GLN A 33 -7.06 5.26 13.18
N ILE A 34 -5.86 4.72 12.91
CA ILE A 34 -4.75 5.48 12.35
C ILE A 34 -5.15 6.07 10.96
N ALA A 35 -5.80 5.29 10.12
CA ALA A 35 -6.23 5.76 8.80
C ALA A 35 -7.29 6.86 8.89
N LYS A 36 -8.21 6.78 9.85
CA LYS A 36 -9.26 7.80 10.10
C LYS A 36 -8.68 9.12 10.60
N THR A 37 -7.63 9.07 11.41
CA THR A 37 -6.98 10.26 11.99
C THR A 37 -5.92 10.88 11.08
N ALA A 38 -5.48 10.15 10.05
CA ALA A 38 -4.54 10.67 9.07
C ALA A 38 -5.11 11.88 8.34
N SER A 39 -4.24 12.86 8.04
CA SER A 39 -4.64 14.09 7.35
C SER A 39 -5.33 13.81 6.01
N PRO A 40 -6.40 14.53 5.66
CA PRO A 40 -7.09 14.32 4.39
C PRO A 40 -6.23 14.79 3.20
N GLY A 41 -6.34 14.09 2.08
CA GLY A 41 -5.57 14.38 0.86
C GLY A 41 -4.11 13.93 0.95
N PRO A 42 -3.25 14.36 0.01
CA PRO A 42 -1.82 14.05 0.03
C PRO A 42 -1.14 14.65 1.27
N SER A 43 -0.31 13.85 1.97
CA SER A 43 0.51 14.33 3.10
C SER A 43 1.42 15.50 2.67
N PRO A 44 1.74 16.47 3.53
CA PRO A 44 2.77 17.47 3.23
C PRO A 44 4.17 16.85 3.14
N LEU A 45 4.35 15.64 3.67
CA LEU A 45 5.64 14.95 3.71
C LEU A 45 5.87 14.08 2.48
N LEU A 46 7.12 13.99 2.06
CA LEU A 46 7.58 13.02 1.06
C LEU A 46 8.35 11.92 1.78
N VAL A 47 7.89 10.68 1.66
CA VAL A 47 8.45 9.54 2.39
C VAL A 47 8.98 8.48 1.43
N LEU A 48 10.24 8.07 1.60
CA LEU A 48 10.79 6.87 0.98
C LEU A 48 10.59 5.68 1.95
N PRO A 49 9.74 4.69 1.62
CA PRO A 49 9.33 3.67 2.60
C PRO A 49 10.30 2.49 2.69
N HIS A 50 11.59 2.70 2.47
CA HIS A 50 12.62 1.65 2.44
C HIS A 50 13.21 1.34 3.82
N PHE A 51 12.34 1.26 4.85
CA PHE A 51 12.76 1.04 6.24
C PHE A 51 13.37 -0.35 6.50
N ASN A 52 13.24 -1.26 5.55
CA ASN A 52 13.88 -2.58 5.57
C ASN A 52 14.42 -2.92 4.17
N GLY A 53 15.15 -1.98 3.57
CA GLY A 53 15.54 -2.08 2.17
C GLY A 53 14.38 -1.90 1.20
N SER A 54 14.68 -1.92 -0.08
CA SER A 54 13.69 -1.85 -1.15
C SER A 54 13.49 -3.21 -1.82
N GLY A 55 12.24 -3.50 -2.17
CA GLY A 55 11.86 -4.62 -3.02
C GLY A 55 11.77 -4.20 -4.49
N THR A 56 10.94 -4.91 -5.25
CA THR A 56 10.67 -4.59 -6.66
C THR A 56 10.14 -3.16 -6.80
N PRO A 57 10.57 -2.41 -7.83
CA PRO A 57 11.48 -2.83 -8.90
C PRO A 57 12.97 -2.64 -8.59
N THR A 58 13.33 -1.94 -7.55
CA THR A 58 14.70 -1.47 -7.27
C THR A 58 15.59 -2.57 -6.67
N CYS A 59 15.06 -3.41 -5.79
CA CYS A 59 15.74 -4.54 -5.14
C CYS A 59 17.08 -4.15 -4.46
N ASP A 60 17.09 -3.05 -3.69
CA ASP A 60 18.27 -2.54 -2.98
C ASP A 60 18.14 -2.76 -1.47
N ILE A 61 18.88 -3.74 -0.93
CA ILE A 61 18.89 -4.09 0.50
C ILE A 61 19.58 -3.02 1.37
N HIS A 62 20.35 -2.12 0.76
CA HIS A 62 21.06 -1.04 1.46
C HIS A 62 20.27 0.27 1.46
N SER A 63 19.18 0.35 0.71
CA SER A 63 18.29 1.51 0.76
C SER A 63 17.67 1.64 2.14
N LYS A 64 17.59 2.87 2.63
CA LYS A 64 16.98 3.20 3.93
C LYS A 64 15.80 4.14 3.77
N GLY A 65 14.87 4.10 4.73
CA GLY A 65 13.73 5.00 4.78
C GLY A 65 14.16 6.46 5.01
N ALA A 66 13.38 7.38 4.46
CA ALA A 66 13.56 8.81 4.68
C ALA A 66 12.21 9.51 4.77
N ILE A 67 12.15 10.56 5.57
CA ILE A 67 11.00 11.48 5.69
C ILE A 67 11.52 12.88 5.39
N LEU A 68 10.97 13.52 4.37
CA LEU A 68 11.37 14.85 3.90
C LEU A 68 10.21 15.83 4.04
N GLY A 69 10.55 17.11 4.21
CA GLY A 69 9.56 18.20 4.29
C GLY A 69 9.00 18.42 5.70
N MET A 70 9.64 17.87 6.75
CA MET A 70 9.22 18.13 8.13
C MET A 70 9.46 19.59 8.51
N THR A 71 8.49 20.17 9.21
CA THR A 71 8.53 21.51 9.79
C THR A 71 8.09 21.46 11.24
N MET A 72 8.19 22.57 11.95
CA MET A 72 7.73 22.66 13.35
C MET A 72 6.22 22.43 13.51
N SER A 73 5.43 22.56 12.43
CA SER A 73 3.99 22.27 12.42
C SER A 73 3.66 20.83 12.04
N THR A 74 4.66 20.01 11.69
CA THR A 74 4.45 18.61 11.32
C THR A 74 3.91 17.82 12.51
N THR A 75 2.82 17.11 12.27
CA THR A 75 2.17 16.28 13.28
C THR A 75 2.42 14.79 13.01
N ARG A 76 2.18 13.94 14.02
CA ARG A 76 2.19 12.47 13.82
C ARG A 76 1.18 12.02 12.77
N TYR A 77 0.07 12.74 12.60
CA TYR A 77 -0.96 12.43 11.61
C TYR A 77 -0.45 12.64 10.17
N ASP A 78 0.39 13.66 9.96
CA ASP A 78 1.06 13.91 8.69
C ASP A 78 2.07 12.80 8.37
N ILE A 79 2.76 12.29 9.40
CA ILE A 79 3.69 11.15 9.27
C ILE A 79 2.90 9.87 8.91
N ALA A 80 1.80 9.57 9.61
CA ALA A 80 0.93 8.43 9.28
C ALA A 80 0.48 8.49 7.82
N LYS A 81 -0.03 9.67 7.42
CA LYS A 81 -0.49 9.89 6.04
C LYS A 81 0.66 9.76 5.04
N GLY A 82 1.84 10.29 5.35
CA GLY A 82 3.04 10.15 4.54
C GLY A 82 3.43 8.69 4.32
N PHE A 83 3.31 7.87 5.34
CA PHE A 83 3.56 6.42 5.24
C PHE A 83 2.53 5.71 4.36
N MET A 84 1.25 6.04 4.52
CA MET A 84 0.19 5.48 3.67
C MET A 84 0.39 5.88 2.21
N ASP A 85 0.67 7.16 1.94
CA ASP A 85 0.95 7.66 0.59
C ASP A 85 2.15 6.96 -0.04
N ALA A 86 3.25 6.80 0.71
CA ALA A 86 4.46 6.17 0.23
C ALA A 86 4.25 4.71 -0.17
N VAL A 87 3.47 3.96 0.62
CA VAL A 87 3.08 2.58 0.27
C VAL A 87 2.26 2.53 -1.02
N ALA A 88 1.36 3.48 -1.22
CA ALA A 88 0.56 3.58 -2.44
C ALA A 88 1.42 4.04 -3.64
N PHE A 89 2.43 4.90 -3.44
CA PHE A 89 3.39 5.27 -4.48
C PHE A 89 4.28 4.11 -4.91
N GLU A 90 4.74 3.29 -3.98
CA GLU A 90 5.46 2.06 -4.32
C GLU A 90 4.61 1.09 -5.15
N LEU A 91 3.32 0.95 -4.80
CA LEU A 91 2.39 0.18 -5.62
C LEU A 91 2.32 0.77 -7.04
N ARG A 92 2.15 2.08 -7.17
CA ARG A 92 2.12 2.78 -8.46
C ARG A 92 3.41 2.58 -9.26
N ASN A 93 4.57 2.69 -8.62
CA ASN A 93 5.88 2.46 -9.26
C ASN A 93 5.99 1.04 -9.84
N ASN A 94 5.54 0.03 -9.10
CA ASN A 94 5.48 -1.34 -9.60
C ASN A 94 4.54 -1.47 -10.82
N LEU A 95 3.35 -0.87 -10.76
CA LEU A 95 2.38 -0.89 -11.87
C LEU A 95 2.89 -0.18 -13.11
N GLU A 96 3.56 0.96 -12.96
CA GLU A 96 4.19 1.67 -14.07
C GLU A 96 5.33 0.85 -14.71
N THR A 97 6.10 0.15 -13.88
CA THR A 97 7.14 -0.77 -14.38
C THR A 97 6.53 -1.92 -15.19
N MET A 98 5.43 -2.50 -14.72
CA MET A 98 4.69 -3.54 -15.46
C MET A 98 4.10 -3.00 -16.77
N ARG A 99 3.55 -1.77 -16.76
CA ARG A 99 3.04 -1.11 -17.97
C ARG A 99 4.13 -0.87 -19.01
N LYS A 100 5.34 -0.45 -18.55
CA LYS A 100 6.51 -0.31 -19.45
C LYS A 100 6.93 -1.63 -20.10
N ALA A 101 6.65 -2.76 -19.42
CA ALA A 101 6.84 -4.11 -19.97
C ALA A 101 5.67 -4.59 -20.85
N GLY A 102 4.70 -3.73 -21.18
CA GLY A 102 3.57 -4.04 -22.06
C GLY A 102 2.37 -4.71 -21.39
N ILE A 103 2.34 -4.76 -20.04
CA ILE A 103 1.22 -5.35 -19.30
C ILE A 103 0.12 -4.29 -19.11
N ASP A 104 -1.06 -4.51 -19.70
CA ASP A 104 -2.23 -3.65 -19.53
C ASP A 104 -2.99 -4.03 -18.25
N ILE A 105 -2.98 -3.13 -17.26
CA ILE A 105 -3.60 -3.33 -15.95
C ILE A 105 -4.82 -2.43 -15.85
N LYS A 106 -6.01 -3.04 -15.82
CA LYS A 106 -7.31 -2.33 -15.79
C LYS A 106 -7.98 -2.34 -14.42
N ASN A 107 -7.63 -3.27 -13.55
CA ASN A 107 -8.20 -3.42 -12.22
C ASN A 107 -7.20 -4.07 -11.28
N LEU A 108 -7.26 -3.72 -10.00
CA LEU A 108 -6.46 -4.29 -8.93
C LEU A 108 -7.38 -5.09 -8.01
N LEU A 109 -7.03 -6.35 -7.74
CA LEU A 109 -7.68 -7.14 -6.70
C LEU A 109 -6.85 -7.07 -5.41
N CYS A 110 -7.40 -6.46 -4.38
CA CYS A 110 -6.75 -6.37 -3.09
C CYS A 110 -7.25 -7.48 -2.16
N VAL A 111 -6.32 -8.23 -1.56
CA VAL A 111 -6.59 -9.36 -0.68
C VAL A 111 -5.77 -9.27 0.60
N GLY A 112 -6.14 -10.06 1.61
CA GLY A 112 -5.44 -10.11 2.91
C GLY A 112 -5.67 -8.88 3.77
N GLY A 113 -4.70 -8.56 4.63
CA GLY A 113 -4.81 -7.46 5.60
C GLY A 113 -5.05 -6.08 4.99
N GLY A 114 -4.41 -5.79 3.85
CA GLY A 114 -4.57 -4.53 3.13
C GLY A 114 -5.94 -4.32 2.48
N ALA A 115 -6.74 -5.38 2.35
CA ALA A 115 -8.10 -5.29 1.82
C ALA A 115 -9.17 -4.94 2.87
N ARG A 116 -8.74 -4.62 4.11
CA ARG A 116 -9.66 -4.42 5.23
C ARG A 116 -9.98 -2.96 5.54
N SER A 117 -9.22 -2.00 5.01
CA SER A 117 -9.43 -0.57 5.24
C SER A 117 -9.99 0.11 4.00
N PRO A 118 -11.25 0.58 4.02
CA PRO A 118 -11.83 1.36 2.92
C PRO A 118 -11.00 2.60 2.57
N ILE A 119 -10.45 3.27 3.58
CA ILE A 119 -9.62 4.48 3.39
C ILE A 119 -8.34 4.14 2.62
N ASP A 120 -7.66 3.04 2.97
CA ASP A 120 -6.44 2.61 2.29
C ASP A 120 -6.72 2.08 0.86
N LEU A 121 -7.87 1.46 0.64
CA LEU A 121 -8.30 0.98 -0.68
C LEU A 121 -8.63 2.15 -1.61
N GLN A 122 -9.36 3.16 -1.11
CA GLN A 122 -9.62 4.39 -1.87
C GLN A 122 -8.32 5.14 -2.17
N LEU A 123 -7.42 5.28 -1.20
CA LEU A 123 -6.10 5.87 -1.41
C LEU A 123 -5.32 5.18 -2.54
N LYS A 124 -5.31 3.86 -2.57
CA LYS A 124 -4.67 3.10 -3.65
C LYS A 124 -5.31 3.36 -5.01
N ALA A 125 -6.64 3.42 -5.08
CA ALA A 125 -7.35 3.77 -6.31
C ALA A 125 -6.96 5.18 -6.77
N ASP A 126 -7.00 6.17 -5.88
CA ASP A 126 -6.69 7.57 -6.19
C ASP A 126 -5.24 7.76 -6.63
N VAL A 127 -4.28 7.11 -5.96
CA VAL A 127 -2.85 7.21 -6.30
C VAL A 127 -2.53 6.52 -7.62
N THR A 128 -3.11 5.34 -7.87
CA THR A 128 -2.75 4.55 -9.07
C THR A 128 -3.55 4.93 -10.31
N GLY A 129 -4.70 5.59 -10.15
CA GLY A 129 -5.66 5.85 -11.22
C GLY A 129 -6.32 4.58 -11.75
N ILE A 130 -6.30 3.49 -10.98
CA ILE A 130 -6.85 2.19 -11.35
C ILE A 130 -7.90 1.78 -10.31
N PRO A 131 -9.08 1.27 -10.72
CA PRO A 131 -10.04 0.72 -9.78
C PRO A 131 -9.44 -0.40 -8.92
N VAL A 132 -9.75 -0.38 -7.62
CA VAL A 132 -9.33 -1.39 -6.64
C VAL A 132 -10.54 -2.14 -6.13
N SER A 133 -10.57 -3.44 -6.33
CA SER A 133 -11.68 -4.30 -5.90
C SER A 133 -11.25 -5.24 -4.77
N THR A 134 -12.18 -5.57 -3.88
CA THR A 134 -12.02 -6.61 -2.87
C THR A 134 -12.78 -7.87 -3.27
N LEU A 135 -12.51 -8.97 -2.61
CA LEU A 135 -13.19 -10.24 -2.81
C LEU A 135 -14.18 -10.52 -1.66
N LYS A 136 -15.30 -11.18 -1.98
CA LYS A 136 -16.24 -11.66 -0.96
C LYS A 136 -15.59 -12.62 0.02
N VAL A 137 -14.67 -13.47 -0.46
CA VAL A 137 -13.88 -14.36 0.38
C VAL A 137 -12.59 -13.64 0.77
N ARG A 138 -12.47 -13.30 2.05
CA ARG A 138 -11.33 -12.54 2.59
C ARG A 138 -10.03 -13.33 2.62
N GLU A 139 -10.10 -14.64 2.85
CA GLU A 139 -8.96 -15.54 2.96
C GLU A 139 -8.60 -16.11 1.56
N ALA A 140 -8.04 -15.25 0.71
CA ALA A 140 -7.74 -15.59 -0.69
C ALA A 140 -6.76 -16.77 -0.84
N ALA A 141 -5.80 -16.93 0.10
CA ALA A 141 -4.88 -18.07 0.07
C ALA A 141 -5.62 -19.40 0.31
N CYS A 142 -6.54 -19.44 1.27
CA CYS A 142 -7.38 -20.62 1.52
C CYS A 142 -8.30 -20.91 0.35
N LEU A 143 -8.87 -19.85 -0.24
CA LEU A 143 -9.70 -19.98 -1.44
C LEU A 143 -8.90 -20.59 -2.60
N GLY A 144 -7.69 -20.08 -2.86
CA GLY A 144 -6.81 -20.63 -3.91
C GLY A 144 -6.44 -22.10 -3.66
N ALA A 145 -6.09 -22.43 -2.41
CA ALA A 145 -5.78 -23.82 -2.02
C ALA A 145 -6.98 -24.75 -2.23
N SER A 146 -8.20 -24.33 -1.86
CA SER A 146 -9.42 -25.13 -2.07
C SER A 146 -9.77 -25.30 -3.55
N MET A 147 -9.50 -24.29 -4.39
CA MET A 147 -9.66 -24.39 -5.84
C MET A 147 -8.70 -25.41 -6.46
N LEU A 148 -7.43 -25.38 -6.03
CA LEU A 148 -6.44 -26.36 -6.49
C LEU A 148 -6.81 -27.78 -6.06
N ALA A 149 -7.22 -27.97 -4.81
CA ALA A 149 -7.68 -29.25 -4.30
C ALA A 149 -8.93 -29.75 -5.07
N GLY A 150 -9.93 -28.88 -5.28
CA GLY A 150 -11.12 -29.18 -6.03
C GLY A 150 -10.83 -29.57 -7.49
N THR A 151 -9.86 -28.91 -8.12
CA THR A 151 -9.39 -29.28 -9.46
C THR A 151 -8.72 -30.66 -9.43
N GLY A 152 -7.90 -30.95 -8.40
CA GLY A 152 -7.20 -32.23 -8.26
C GLY A 152 -8.12 -33.42 -8.09
N ILE A 153 -9.27 -33.27 -7.46
CA ILE A 153 -10.28 -34.31 -7.27
C ILE A 153 -11.38 -34.32 -8.35
N GLY A 154 -11.26 -33.47 -9.38
CA GLY A 154 -12.22 -33.38 -10.48
C GLY A 154 -13.54 -32.65 -10.16
N ALA A 155 -13.61 -31.90 -9.03
CA ALA A 155 -14.76 -31.06 -8.71
C ALA A 155 -14.86 -29.81 -9.63
N TYR A 156 -13.76 -29.40 -10.22
CA TYR A 156 -13.66 -28.42 -11.30
C TYR A 156 -12.91 -29.03 -12.48
N ALA A 157 -13.37 -28.75 -13.70
CA ALA A 157 -12.70 -29.22 -14.92
C ALA A 157 -11.30 -28.60 -15.11
N GLY A 158 -10.98 -27.54 -14.38
CA GLY A 158 -9.67 -26.89 -14.40
C GLY A 158 -9.66 -25.57 -13.66
N ALA A 159 -8.48 -24.95 -13.58
CA ALA A 159 -8.27 -23.70 -12.85
C ALA A 159 -9.18 -22.55 -13.35
N ARG A 160 -9.48 -22.50 -14.65
CA ARG A 160 -10.33 -21.47 -15.24
C ARG A 160 -11.78 -21.54 -14.72
N GLU A 161 -12.31 -22.76 -14.56
CA GLU A 161 -13.63 -22.97 -13.97
C GLU A 161 -13.62 -22.62 -12.48
N ALA A 162 -12.62 -23.10 -11.74
CA ALA A 162 -12.49 -22.79 -10.31
C ALA A 162 -12.44 -21.28 -10.05
N VAL A 163 -11.68 -20.52 -10.86
CA VAL A 163 -11.59 -19.06 -10.75
C VAL A 163 -12.90 -18.34 -11.05
N SER A 164 -13.80 -18.93 -11.87
CA SER A 164 -15.12 -18.33 -12.13
C SER A 164 -16.01 -18.22 -10.89
N CYS A 165 -15.71 -18.98 -9.84
CA CYS A 165 -16.39 -18.90 -8.55
C CYS A 165 -15.95 -17.67 -7.71
N VAL A 166 -14.86 -17.00 -8.08
CA VAL A 166 -14.38 -15.80 -7.37
C VAL A 166 -15.32 -14.63 -7.66
N LYS A 167 -15.88 -14.07 -6.59
CA LYS A 167 -16.78 -12.92 -6.68
C LYS A 167 -16.13 -11.71 -6.05
N THR A 168 -16.16 -10.60 -6.77
CA THR A 168 -15.82 -9.28 -6.20
C THR A 168 -16.87 -8.85 -5.19
N ASP A 169 -16.46 -8.07 -4.20
CA ASP A 169 -17.32 -7.50 -3.16
C ASP A 169 -17.54 -6.01 -3.43
N THR A 170 -16.56 -5.19 -3.09
CA THR A 170 -16.62 -3.74 -3.24
C THR A 170 -15.53 -3.28 -4.22
N THR A 171 -15.86 -2.29 -5.06
CA THR A 171 -14.90 -1.64 -5.96
C THR A 171 -14.78 -0.17 -5.61
N TYR A 172 -13.55 0.28 -5.42
CA TYR A 172 -13.15 1.67 -5.17
C TYR A 172 -12.65 2.24 -6.48
N THR A 173 -13.37 3.24 -7.02
CA THR A 173 -12.98 3.94 -8.24
C THR A 173 -12.14 5.16 -7.89
N PRO A 174 -11.13 5.51 -8.71
CA PRO A 174 -10.34 6.71 -8.49
C PRO A 174 -11.21 7.98 -8.50
N ASP A 175 -10.98 8.89 -7.55
CA ASP A 175 -11.46 10.27 -7.63
C ASP A 175 -10.48 11.07 -8.52
N GLU A 176 -10.98 11.64 -9.62
CA GLU A 176 -10.14 12.33 -10.61
C GLU A 176 -9.39 13.54 -10.02
N LYS A 177 -10.04 14.31 -9.15
CA LYS A 177 -9.42 15.47 -8.50
C LYS A 177 -8.30 15.03 -7.56
N MET A 178 -8.55 13.97 -6.81
CA MET A 178 -7.57 13.42 -5.89
C MET A 178 -6.41 12.78 -6.65
N HIS A 179 -6.71 12.06 -7.74
CA HIS A 179 -5.70 11.49 -8.63
C HIS A 179 -4.75 12.55 -9.20
N MET A 180 -5.26 13.69 -9.67
CA MET A 180 -4.42 14.81 -10.14
C MET A 180 -3.50 15.32 -9.03
N ARG A 181 -4.00 15.54 -7.82
CA ARG A 181 -3.17 15.97 -6.67
C ARG A 181 -2.07 14.96 -6.34
N TYR A 182 -2.36 13.65 -6.45
CA TYR A 182 -1.36 12.61 -6.25
C TYR A 182 -0.36 12.53 -7.41
N ASN A 183 -0.73 12.87 -8.64
CA ASN A 183 0.19 12.93 -9.77
C ASN A 183 1.31 13.94 -9.53
N ASP A 184 0.96 15.15 -9.05
CA ASP A 184 1.96 16.18 -8.74
C ASP A 184 2.94 15.69 -7.67
N LYS A 185 2.43 15.09 -6.61
CA LYS A 185 3.27 14.57 -5.54
C LYS A 185 4.10 13.36 -5.97
N TYR A 186 3.54 12.47 -6.76
CA TYR A 186 4.24 11.29 -7.27
C TYR A 186 5.40 11.67 -8.19
N SER A 187 5.32 12.77 -8.94
CA SER A 187 6.43 13.27 -9.75
C SER A 187 7.67 13.57 -8.90
N CYS A 188 7.47 14.14 -7.70
CA CYS A 188 8.55 14.37 -6.75
C CYS A 188 9.05 13.06 -6.10
N TYR A 189 8.15 12.12 -5.86
CA TYR A 189 8.49 10.82 -5.27
C TYR A 189 9.36 9.96 -6.19
N ASN A 190 9.07 9.95 -7.48
CA ASN A 190 9.67 9.02 -8.44
C ASN A 190 11.21 9.14 -8.56
N GLY A 191 11.78 10.31 -8.26
CA GLY A 191 13.24 10.51 -8.25
C GLY A 191 13.90 10.34 -6.88
N LEU A 192 13.11 10.13 -5.82
CA LEU A 192 13.60 10.21 -4.44
C LEU A 192 14.63 9.13 -4.10
N TYR A 193 14.43 7.91 -4.59
CA TYR A 193 15.37 6.82 -4.39
C TYR A 193 16.75 7.15 -4.98
N ASP A 194 16.80 7.62 -6.23
CA ASP A 194 18.05 7.90 -6.93
C ASP A 194 18.84 9.01 -6.24
N ILE A 195 18.15 10.04 -5.75
CA ILE A 195 18.75 11.14 -4.99
C ILE A 195 19.37 10.65 -3.67
N LEU A 196 18.72 9.72 -2.98
CA LEU A 196 19.16 9.26 -1.65
C LEU A 196 20.05 8.02 -1.68
N LYS A 197 20.16 7.34 -2.82
CA LYS A 197 20.89 6.09 -2.97
C LYS A 197 22.32 6.16 -2.45
N ASP A 198 23.10 7.15 -2.91
CA ASP A 198 24.51 7.28 -2.54
C ASP A 198 24.70 7.54 -1.05
N ILE A 199 23.81 8.36 -0.45
CA ILE A 199 23.81 8.65 0.98
C ILE A 199 23.50 7.37 1.76
N ASN A 200 22.46 6.63 1.37
CA ASN A 200 22.07 5.38 2.00
C ASN A 200 23.18 4.33 1.93
N HIS A 201 23.87 4.22 0.78
CA HIS A 201 24.96 3.28 0.60
C HIS A 201 26.20 3.63 1.42
N LYS A 202 26.49 4.91 1.64
CA LYS A 202 27.57 5.36 2.53
C LYS A 202 27.30 5.03 4.01
N GLN A 203 26.05 4.92 4.42
CA GLN A 203 25.66 4.58 5.80
C GLN A 203 25.69 3.08 6.13
N LYS A 204 26.26 2.23 5.26
CA LYS A 204 26.37 0.78 5.50
C LYS A 204 27.18 0.40 6.72
N SER A 205 28.13 1.24 7.08
CA SER A 205 29.14 0.98 8.12
C SER A 205 28.75 1.50 9.51
N TRP A 206 27.54 1.94 9.71
CA TRP A 206 27.08 2.52 10.98
C TRP A 206 26.14 1.59 11.73
#